data_7471ccacaf6808c910a0222879e4340b
#
_entry.id   7471ccacaf6808c910a0222879e4340b
#
_cell.length_a   1.000
_cell.length_b   1.000
_cell.length_c   1.000
_cell.angle_alpha   90.00
_cell.angle_beta   90.00
_cell.angle_gamma   90.00
#
_symmetry.space_group_name_H-M   'P 1'
#
loop_
_entity.id
_entity.type
_entity.pdbx_description
1 polymer ?
#
loop_
_entity_poly.entity_id
_entity_poly.type
_entity_poly.pdbx_seq_one_letter_code
_entity_poly.pdbx_strand_id
1 'polypeptide(L)'
;DVFKSKSIEATKKTRTICTYCGVGCNLEVATKGNEILSIQAPFDAEVNQAHTCLKGRYAFKFYNHPDRLQKPLIRYNGHFVEATWEEAYNHIAENLKRIKAEHGGDAVAGISSARCTNEENYLMQKFIRVAFGTNNIDACARVCHSPTAWGMQKAFGTGAATNSVIDLQFTNCILVIGANPTEGHPVTGAKIKQR
;
A
#
# COMPACT_ATOMS: atom_id res chain seq x y z
N ASP A 1 -1.30 -21.94 18.73
CA ASP A 1 -1.40 -20.97 17.62
C ASP A 1 -1.36 -21.73 16.29
N VAL A 2 -2.49 -21.79 15.61
CA VAL A 2 -2.67 -22.52 14.34
C VAL A 2 -1.68 -22.05 13.26
N PHE A 3 -1.28 -20.79 13.28
CA PHE A 3 -0.31 -20.25 12.34
C PHE A 3 1.14 -20.61 12.69
N LYS A 4 1.43 -20.84 13.95
CA LYS A 4 2.77 -21.25 14.38
C LYS A 4 3.07 -22.72 13.99
N SER A 5 2.08 -23.60 14.07
CA SER A 5 2.24 -24.98 13.61
C SER A 5 2.44 -25.05 12.09
N LYS A 6 1.68 -24.27 11.32
CA LYS A 6 1.85 -24.20 9.86
C LYS A 6 3.19 -23.62 9.42
N SER A 7 3.80 -22.72 10.20
CA SER A 7 5.11 -22.15 9.84
C SER A 7 6.25 -23.19 9.84
N ILE A 8 6.09 -24.33 10.53
CA ILE A 8 7.05 -25.44 10.52
C ILE A 8 7.10 -26.13 9.14
N GLU A 9 6.00 -26.09 8.38
CA GLU A 9 5.90 -26.66 7.05
C GLU A 9 6.45 -25.75 5.95
N ALA A 10 6.86 -24.54 6.29
CA ALA A 10 7.32 -23.55 5.33
C ALA A 10 8.63 -24.01 4.67
N THR A 11 8.65 -23.92 3.34
CA THR A 11 9.84 -24.21 2.53
C THR A 11 10.68 -22.98 2.25
N LYS A 12 10.11 -21.79 2.45
CA LYS A 12 10.79 -20.51 2.22
C LYS A 12 10.33 -19.46 3.24
N LYS A 13 11.28 -18.63 3.68
CA LYS A 13 11.03 -17.42 4.45
C LYS A 13 11.58 -16.23 3.69
N THR A 14 10.78 -15.17 3.57
CA THR A 14 11.15 -13.96 2.84
C THR A 14 10.88 -12.75 3.72
N ARG A 15 11.87 -11.86 3.86
CA ARG A 15 11.69 -10.57 4.51
C ARG A 15 11.09 -9.58 3.54
N THR A 16 10.12 -8.81 4.03
CA THR A 16 9.43 -7.77 3.28
C THR A 16 8.92 -6.67 4.21
N ILE A 17 8.28 -5.67 3.64
CA ILE A 17 7.70 -4.54 4.37
C ILE A 17 6.18 -4.63 4.29
N CYS A 18 5.52 -4.35 5.41
CA CYS A 18 4.06 -4.28 5.48
C CYS A 18 3.53 -3.11 4.65
N THR A 19 2.53 -3.38 3.81
CA THR A 19 1.94 -2.39 2.90
C THR A 19 0.66 -1.73 3.44
N TYR A 20 0.25 -2.03 4.69
CA TYR A 20 -1.03 -1.55 5.22
C TYR A 20 -1.02 -0.11 5.69
N CYS A 21 0.02 0.33 6.38
CA CYS A 21 0.12 1.71 6.85
C CYS A 21 1.55 2.25 6.80
N GLY A 22 1.71 3.55 7.02
CA GLY A 22 2.99 4.24 6.90
C GLY A 22 4.04 3.91 7.97
N VAL A 23 3.76 3.03 8.94
CA VAL A 23 4.78 2.58 9.92
C VAL A 23 5.91 1.84 9.23
N GLY A 24 5.63 1.10 8.13
CA GLY A 24 6.67 0.38 7.39
C GLY A 24 7.25 -0.82 8.15
N CYS A 25 6.42 -1.54 8.92
CA CYS A 25 6.86 -2.70 9.70
C CYS A 25 7.55 -3.74 8.82
N ASN A 26 8.72 -4.21 9.27
CA ASN A 26 9.39 -5.35 8.66
C ASN A 26 8.66 -6.65 9.03
N LEU A 27 8.44 -7.49 8.04
CA LEU A 27 7.75 -8.76 8.17
C LEU A 27 8.63 -9.90 7.65
N GLU A 28 8.48 -11.07 8.23
CA GLU A 28 8.99 -12.33 7.69
C GLU A 28 7.80 -13.19 7.28
N VAL A 29 7.69 -13.46 5.98
CA VAL A 29 6.62 -14.25 5.37
C VAL A 29 7.11 -15.67 5.15
N ALA A 30 6.42 -16.63 5.75
CA ALA A 30 6.67 -18.06 5.60
C ALA A 30 5.73 -18.66 4.55
N THR A 31 6.29 -19.26 3.50
CA THR A 31 5.53 -19.81 2.37
C THR A 31 5.86 -21.26 2.09
N LYS A 32 4.90 -21.96 1.45
CA LYS A 32 5.07 -23.27 0.83
C LYS A 32 4.49 -23.21 -0.58
N GLY A 33 5.35 -23.23 -1.59
CA GLY A 33 4.94 -22.88 -2.96
C GLY A 33 4.35 -21.46 -2.99
N ASN A 34 3.14 -21.34 -3.51
CA ASN A 34 2.40 -20.05 -3.59
C ASN A 34 1.49 -19.77 -2.37
N GLU A 35 1.49 -20.65 -1.37
CA GLU A 35 0.68 -20.46 -0.17
C GLU A 35 1.45 -19.69 0.91
N ILE A 36 0.86 -18.63 1.45
CA ILE A 36 1.36 -17.93 2.64
C ILE A 36 0.82 -18.67 3.86
N LEU A 37 1.71 -19.24 4.66
CA LEU A 37 1.36 -20.01 5.85
C LEU A 37 1.28 -19.15 7.10
N SER A 38 2.24 -18.22 7.24
CA SER A 38 2.27 -17.31 8.38
C SER A 38 3.09 -16.05 8.09
N ILE A 39 2.78 -14.98 8.83
CA ILE A 39 3.57 -13.75 8.84
C ILE A 39 3.98 -13.43 10.27
N GLN A 40 5.26 -13.12 10.47
CA GLN A 40 5.82 -12.74 11.77
C GLN A 40 6.63 -11.45 11.64
N ALA A 41 6.88 -10.79 12.75
CA ALA A 41 7.81 -9.67 12.83
C ALA A 41 9.16 -10.17 13.33
N PRO A 42 10.28 -9.95 12.62
CA PRO A 42 11.60 -10.31 13.08
C PRO A 42 11.99 -9.52 14.34
N PHE A 43 12.77 -10.15 15.24
CA PHE A 43 13.25 -9.47 16.45
C PHE A 43 14.25 -8.36 16.15
N ASP A 44 15.05 -8.53 15.10
CA ASP A 44 16.05 -7.59 14.61
C ASP A 44 15.49 -6.52 13.67
N ALA A 45 14.16 -6.41 13.57
CA ALA A 45 13.50 -5.39 12.76
C ALA A 45 13.70 -3.98 13.36
N GLU A 46 14.33 -3.08 12.62
CA GLU A 46 14.64 -1.72 13.09
C GLU A 46 13.38 -0.92 13.44
N VAL A 47 12.37 -0.94 12.57
CA VAL A 47 11.18 -0.11 12.74
C VAL A 47 10.26 -0.64 13.82
N ASN A 48 9.96 -1.92 13.82
CA ASN A 48 8.89 -2.50 14.63
C ASN A 48 9.35 -3.45 15.73
N GLN A 49 10.62 -3.85 15.78
CA GLN A 49 11.23 -4.60 16.89
C GLN A 49 10.33 -5.74 17.40
N ALA A 50 10.08 -6.74 16.56
CA ALA A 50 9.18 -7.87 16.79
C ALA A 50 7.67 -7.52 16.93
N HIS A 51 7.29 -6.25 16.95
CA HIS A 51 5.89 -5.86 17.03
C HIS A 51 5.23 -5.90 15.64
N THR A 52 3.98 -6.33 15.60
CA THR A 52 3.11 -6.18 14.43
C THR A 52 1.65 -6.10 14.88
N CYS A 53 0.84 -5.36 14.15
CA CYS A 53 -0.58 -5.28 14.43
C CYS A 53 -1.35 -6.47 13.81
N LEU A 54 -2.63 -6.55 14.13
CA LEU A 54 -3.52 -7.57 13.61
C LEU A 54 -3.51 -7.66 12.08
N LYS A 55 -3.51 -6.50 11.37
CA LYS A 55 -3.51 -6.47 9.91
C LYS A 55 -2.22 -7.05 9.33
N GLY A 56 -1.06 -6.58 9.80
CA GLY A 56 0.23 -7.07 9.33
C GLY A 56 0.42 -8.57 9.54
N ARG A 57 -0.13 -9.10 10.64
CA ARG A 57 0.04 -10.51 11.00
C ARG A 57 -0.95 -11.46 10.33
N TYR A 58 -2.22 -11.06 10.17
CA TYR A 58 -3.28 -12.01 9.83
C TYR A 58 -4.07 -11.68 8.56
N ALA A 59 -3.96 -10.46 8.04
CA ALA A 59 -4.77 -10.05 6.90
C ALA A 59 -4.35 -10.71 5.56
N PHE A 60 -3.24 -11.44 5.51
CA PHE A 60 -2.78 -12.15 4.31
C PHE A 60 -3.76 -13.23 3.80
N LYS A 61 -4.76 -13.60 4.59
CA LYS A 61 -5.78 -14.59 4.19
C LYS A 61 -6.51 -14.24 2.89
N PHE A 62 -6.61 -12.96 2.54
CA PHE A 62 -7.21 -12.54 1.27
C PHE A 62 -6.44 -13.07 0.06
N TYR A 63 -5.12 -13.25 0.18
CA TYR A 63 -4.28 -13.74 -0.91
C TYR A 63 -4.62 -15.16 -1.33
N ASN A 64 -4.90 -16.03 -0.35
CA ASN A 64 -5.24 -17.44 -0.57
C ASN A 64 -6.77 -17.67 -0.56
N HIS A 65 -7.60 -16.61 -0.56
CA HIS A 65 -9.05 -16.76 -0.50
C HIS A 65 -9.60 -17.33 -1.81
N PRO A 66 -10.53 -18.30 -1.78
CA PRO A 66 -11.10 -18.91 -2.98
C PRO A 66 -11.84 -17.91 -3.88
N ASP A 67 -12.44 -16.87 -3.28
CA ASP A 67 -13.17 -15.82 -4.03
C ASP A 67 -12.26 -14.75 -4.63
N ARG A 68 -10.92 -14.89 -4.46
CA ARG A 68 -9.99 -13.96 -5.08
C ARG A 68 -10.04 -14.07 -6.60
N LEU A 69 -10.22 -12.95 -7.27
CA LEU A 69 -10.21 -12.89 -8.74
C LEU A 69 -8.85 -13.39 -9.27
N GLN A 70 -8.91 -14.36 -10.18
CA GLN A 70 -7.74 -14.96 -10.83
C GLN A 70 -7.58 -14.50 -12.29
N LYS A 71 -8.64 -13.93 -12.86
CA LYS A 71 -8.69 -13.45 -14.24
C LYS A 71 -9.31 -12.06 -14.30
N PRO A 72 -9.00 -11.27 -15.34
CA PRO A 72 -9.71 -10.03 -15.60
C PRO A 72 -11.21 -10.27 -15.80
N LEU A 73 -12.00 -9.29 -15.45
CA LEU A 73 -13.45 -9.30 -15.69
C LEU A 73 -13.82 -8.09 -16.56
N ILE A 74 -14.56 -8.32 -17.63
CA ILE A 74 -15.12 -7.27 -18.50
C ILE A 74 -16.64 -7.27 -18.31
N ARG A 75 -17.24 -6.08 -18.27
CA ARG A 75 -18.67 -5.93 -18.13
C ARG A 75 -19.35 -5.92 -19.50
N TYR A 76 -20.22 -6.90 -19.73
CA TYR A 76 -21.12 -6.97 -20.90
C TYR A 76 -22.57 -6.99 -20.43
N ASN A 77 -23.40 -6.11 -20.94
CA ASN A 77 -24.83 -6.00 -20.64
C ASN A 77 -25.14 -6.02 -19.11
N GLY A 78 -24.31 -5.33 -18.34
CA GLY A 78 -24.46 -5.23 -16.88
C GLY A 78 -23.86 -6.37 -16.08
N HIS A 79 -23.41 -7.47 -16.68
CA HIS A 79 -22.81 -8.63 -16.03
C HIS A 79 -21.30 -8.70 -16.26
N PHE A 80 -20.56 -9.16 -15.25
CA PHE A 80 -19.13 -9.41 -15.39
C PHE A 80 -18.88 -10.79 -16.01
N VAL A 81 -18.02 -10.83 -17.02
CA VAL A 81 -17.58 -12.04 -17.71
C VAL A 81 -16.06 -12.15 -17.59
N GLU A 82 -15.56 -13.36 -17.34
CA GLU A 82 -14.13 -13.63 -17.34
C GLU A 82 -13.54 -13.36 -18.74
N ALA A 83 -12.35 -12.75 -18.76
CA ALA A 83 -11.62 -12.42 -19.98
C ALA A 83 -10.14 -12.80 -19.82
N THR A 84 -9.46 -12.94 -20.93
CA THR A 84 -7.99 -13.00 -20.96
C THR A 84 -7.40 -11.60 -20.73
N TRP A 85 -6.12 -11.56 -20.35
CA TRP A 85 -5.41 -10.26 -20.23
C TRP A 85 -5.34 -9.52 -21.57
N GLU A 86 -5.21 -10.23 -22.66
CA GLU A 86 -5.18 -9.61 -24.02
C GLU A 86 -6.51 -8.95 -24.35
N GLU A 87 -7.63 -9.64 -24.13
CA GLU A 87 -8.96 -9.07 -24.30
C GLU A 87 -9.18 -7.85 -23.41
N ALA A 88 -8.76 -7.90 -22.14
CA ALA A 88 -8.87 -6.79 -21.22
C ALA A 88 -8.04 -5.58 -21.67
N TYR A 89 -6.80 -5.79 -22.10
CA TYR A 89 -5.96 -4.70 -22.61
C TYR A 89 -6.50 -4.09 -23.88
N ASN A 90 -7.00 -4.89 -24.82
CA ASN A 90 -7.60 -4.39 -26.04
C ASN A 90 -8.85 -3.56 -25.73
N HIS A 91 -9.73 -4.07 -24.88
CA HIS A 91 -10.93 -3.33 -24.45
C HIS A 91 -10.60 -1.98 -23.77
N ILE A 92 -9.60 -1.93 -22.91
CA ILE A 92 -9.13 -0.70 -22.26
C ILE A 92 -8.54 0.25 -23.30
N ALA A 93 -7.66 -0.25 -24.18
CA ALA A 93 -6.96 0.57 -25.17
C ALA A 93 -7.92 1.19 -26.19
N GLU A 94 -8.91 0.44 -26.69
CA GLU A 94 -9.92 0.94 -27.60
C GLU A 94 -10.76 2.06 -26.99
N ASN A 95 -11.24 1.87 -25.76
CA ASN A 95 -12.03 2.88 -25.07
C ASN A 95 -11.21 4.14 -24.76
N LEU A 96 -9.98 4.02 -24.30
CA LEU A 96 -9.11 5.16 -24.01
C LEU A 96 -8.71 5.92 -25.28
N LYS A 97 -8.43 5.21 -26.38
CA LYS A 97 -8.18 5.85 -27.71
C LYS A 97 -9.39 6.61 -28.19
N ARG A 98 -10.58 6.02 -28.07
CA ARG A 98 -11.84 6.68 -28.45
C ARG A 98 -12.08 7.96 -27.64
N ILE A 99 -11.97 7.88 -26.31
CA ILE A 99 -12.13 9.05 -25.43
C ILE A 99 -11.14 10.16 -25.78
N LYS A 100 -9.87 9.80 -26.00
CA LYS A 100 -8.83 10.76 -26.41
C LYS A 100 -9.16 11.41 -27.76
N ALA A 101 -9.67 10.66 -28.73
CA ALA A 101 -10.01 11.16 -30.03
C ALA A 101 -11.23 12.10 -30.01
N GLU A 102 -12.25 11.79 -29.21
CA GLU A 102 -13.50 12.55 -29.10
C GLU A 102 -13.37 13.80 -28.22
N HIS A 103 -12.58 13.72 -27.11
CA HIS A 103 -12.59 14.73 -26.06
C HIS A 103 -11.19 15.30 -25.74
N GLY A 104 -10.14 14.81 -26.38
CA GLY A 104 -8.76 15.21 -26.11
C GLY A 104 -8.13 14.48 -24.94
N GLY A 105 -6.81 14.67 -24.75
CA GLY A 105 -6.04 13.98 -23.71
C GLY A 105 -6.43 14.40 -22.28
N ASP A 106 -6.86 15.64 -22.10
CA ASP A 106 -7.27 16.16 -20.78
C ASP A 106 -8.59 15.56 -20.25
N ALA A 107 -9.33 14.82 -21.08
CA ALA A 107 -10.48 14.05 -20.63
C ALA A 107 -10.10 12.77 -19.86
N VAL A 108 -8.80 12.43 -19.83
CA VAL A 108 -8.28 11.27 -19.11
C VAL A 108 -7.42 11.74 -17.93
N ALA A 109 -7.63 11.12 -16.79
CA ALA A 109 -6.83 11.35 -15.60
C ALA A 109 -6.35 10.04 -14.99
N GLY A 110 -5.23 10.08 -14.26
CA GLY A 110 -4.70 8.96 -13.48
C GLY A 110 -4.62 9.29 -11.99
N ILE A 111 -4.92 8.30 -11.18
CA ILE A 111 -4.71 8.39 -9.71
C ILE A 111 -3.85 7.22 -9.29
N SER A 112 -2.71 7.53 -8.69
CA SER A 112 -1.78 6.56 -8.14
C SER A 112 -1.96 6.43 -6.62
N SER A 113 -1.15 5.59 -5.98
CA SER A 113 -1.31 5.29 -4.56
C SER A 113 0.02 5.15 -3.83
N ALA A 114 0.05 5.57 -2.57
CA ALA A 114 1.14 5.29 -1.64
C ALA A 114 1.28 3.79 -1.29
N ARG A 115 0.32 2.96 -1.71
CA ARG A 115 0.35 1.50 -1.54
C ARG A 115 0.92 0.75 -2.74
N CYS A 116 1.25 1.48 -3.79
CA CYS A 116 1.96 0.98 -4.96
C CYS A 116 3.47 1.13 -4.77
N THR A 117 4.26 0.36 -5.51
CA THR A 117 5.71 0.55 -5.55
C THR A 117 6.09 1.87 -6.22
N ASN A 118 7.32 2.31 -6.05
CA ASN A 118 7.83 3.51 -6.73
C ASN A 118 7.81 3.33 -8.26
N GLU A 119 8.09 2.11 -8.73
CA GLU A 119 8.06 1.74 -10.14
C GLU A 119 6.66 1.83 -10.73
N GLU A 120 5.65 1.34 -10.03
CA GLU A 120 4.23 1.45 -10.45
C GLU A 120 3.78 2.91 -10.51
N ASN A 121 4.14 3.72 -9.51
CA ASN A 121 3.85 5.15 -9.50
C ASN A 121 4.53 5.88 -10.66
N TYR A 122 5.80 5.55 -10.96
CA TYR A 122 6.52 6.10 -12.10
C TYR A 122 5.86 5.71 -13.43
N LEU A 123 5.53 4.43 -13.59
CA LEU A 123 4.90 3.93 -14.82
C LEU A 123 3.53 4.57 -15.04
N MET A 124 2.74 4.76 -13.99
CA MET A 124 1.45 5.46 -14.09
C MET A 124 1.60 6.90 -14.54
N GLN A 125 2.56 7.65 -13.98
CA GLN A 125 2.86 9.00 -14.45
C GLN A 125 3.31 9.02 -15.91
N LYS A 126 4.21 8.13 -16.28
CA LYS A 126 4.72 8.01 -17.64
C LYS A 126 3.59 7.69 -18.60
N PHE A 127 2.73 6.74 -18.25
CA PHE A 127 1.58 6.35 -19.07
C PHE A 127 0.64 7.53 -19.36
N ILE A 128 0.20 8.25 -18.33
CA ILE A 128 -0.71 9.39 -18.50
C ILE A 128 -0.08 10.50 -19.36
N ARG A 129 1.17 10.85 -19.08
CA ARG A 129 1.86 11.92 -19.82
C ARG A 129 2.18 11.56 -21.26
N VAL A 130 2.66 10.36 -21.51
CA VAL A 130 3.07 9.93 -22.86
C VAL A 130 1.87 9.53 -23.71
N ALA A 131 0.95 8.72 -23.17
CA ALA A 131 -0.19 8.23 -23.95
C ALA A 131 -1.23 9.31 -24.21
N PHE A 132 -1.46 10.24 -23.27
CA PHE A 132 -2.53 11.23 -23.39
C PHE A 132 -2.02 12.66 -23.60
N GLY A 133 -0.76 12.95 -23.28
CA GLY A 133 -0.20 14.30 -23.40
C GLY A 133 -0.71 15.27 -22.33
N THR A 134 -1.17 14.76 -21.18
CA THR A 134 -1.73 15.55 -20.08
C THR A 134 -0.96 15.36 -18.79
N ASN A 135 -1.05 16.34 -17.88
CA ASN A 135 -0.55 16.27 -16.51
C ASN A 135 -1.66 15.93 -15.48
N ASN A 136 -2.81 15.45 -15.93
CA ASN A 136 -3.91 15.03 -15.05
C ASN A 136 -3.57 13.71 -14.34
N ILE A 137 -2.54 13.75 -13.52
CA ILE A 137 -2.06 12.63 -12.69
C ILE A 137 -1.83 13.11 -11.27
N ASP A 138 -2.39 12.42 -10.31
CA ASP A 138 -2.22 12.71 -8.89
C ASP A 138 -2.16 11.42 -8.07
N ALA A 139 -2.05 11.52 -6.77
CA ALA A 139 -1.96 10.41 -5.86
C ALA A 139 -2.95 10.54 -4.69
N CYS A 140 -3.18 9.45 -3.99
CA CYS A 140 -4.01 9.42 -2.78
C CYS A 140 -3.61 10.48 -1.75
N ALA A 141 -2.34 10.89 -1.71
CA ALA A 141 -1.83 11.92 -0.81
C ALA A 141 -2.54 13.27 -0.95
N ARG A 142 -3.12 13.57 -2.12
CA ARG A 142 -3.84 14.83 -2.38
C ARG A 142 -4.95 15.09 -1.36
N VAL A 143 -5.74 14.09 -1.04
CA VAL A 143 -6.83 14.18 -0.07
C VAL A 143 -6.46 13.61 1.31
N CYS A 144 -5.31 12.95 1.44
CA CYS A 144 -4.86 12.32 2.69
C CYS A 144 -4.10 13.31 3.57
N HIS A 145 -2.91 13.74 3.12
CA HIS A 145 -2.00 14.54 3.95
C HIS A 145 -1.31 15.71 3.20
N SER A 146 -1.67 16.02 1.97
CA SER A 146 -1.05 17.15 1.25
C SER A 146 -1.10 18.46 2.03
N PRO A 147 -2.22 18.84 2.71
CA PRO A 147 -2.23 20.01 3.57
C PRO A 147 -1.23 19.92 4.73
N THR A 148 -1.13 18.76 5.37
CA THR A 148 -0.14 18.49 6.43
C THR A 148 1.29 18.57 5.90
N ALA A 149 1.57 17.94 4.75
CA ALA A 149 2.89 17.99 4.12
C ALA A 149 3.29 19.44 3.78
N TRP A 150 2.35 20.24 3.27
CA TRP A 150 2.59 21.67 3.00
C TRP A 150 2.85 22.45 4.29
N GLY A 151 2.06 22.23 5.34
CA GLY A 151 2.24 22.86 6.65
C GLY A 151 3.61 22.51 7.26
N MET A 152 4.00 21.25 7.22
CA MET A 152 5.31 20.80 7.69
C MET A 152 6.45 21.41 6.86
N GLN A 153 6.30 21.49 5.54
CA GLN A 153 7.29 22.15 4.68
C GLN A 153 7.49 23.64 5.07
N LYS A 154 6.41 24.34 5.44
CA LYS A 154 6.48 25.73 5.89
C LYS A 154 7.08 25.89 7.29
N ALA A 155 6.76 24.96 8.20
CA ALA A 155 7.23 25.03 9.59
C ALA A 155 8.64 24.46 9.79
N PHE A 156 8.97 23.38 9.10
CA PHE A 156 10.20 22.60 9.34
C PHE A 156 11.14 22.50 8.14
N GLY A 157 10.72 23.01 6.98
CA GLY A 157 11.50 22.91 5.74
C GLY A 157 11.42 21.50 5.08
N THR A 158 10.59 20.59 5.59
CA THR A 158 10.38 19.26 5.03
C THR A 158 8.91 18.85 5.16
N GLY A 159 8.38 18.16 4.13
CA GLY A 159 7.02 17.62 4.15
C GLY A 159 6.93 16.19 4.72
N ALA A 160 7.99 15.71 5.36
CA ALA A 160 8.07 14.39 5.96
C ALA A 160 8.37 14.47 7.46
N ALA A 161 8.23 13.34 8.18
CA ALA A 161 8.58 13.25 9.59
C ALA A 161 10.03 13.66 9.83
N THR A 162 10.28 14.50 10.85
CA THR A 162 11.60 15.00 11.21
C THR A 162 12.43 14.00 12.01
N ASN A 163 11.77 13.02 12.63
CA ASN A 163 12.37 12.04 13.53
C ASN A 163 11.92 10.62 13.18
N SER A 164 12.72 9.65 13.57
CA SER A 164 12.36 8.23 13.44
C SER A 164 11.38 7.77 14.52
N VAL A 165 10.69 6.64 14.27
CA VAL A 165 9.80 6.04 15.28
C VAL A 165 10.60 5.56 16.51
N ILE A 166 11.89 5.26 16.36
CA ILE A 166 12.77 4.84 17.46
C ILE A 166 12.98 6.00 18.44
N ASP A 167 13.00 7.23 17.97
CA ASP A 167 13.24 8.42 18.82
C ASP A 167 12.17 8.59 19.92
N LEU A 168 11.00 8.00 19.74
CA LEU A 168 9.98 7.92 20.80
C LEU A 168 10.51 7.27 22.08
N GLN A 169 11.54 6.43 21.99
CA GLN A 169 12.15 5.77 23.17
C GLN A 169 12.99 6.72 24.02
N PHE A 170 13.35 7.87 23.50
CA PHE A 170 14.24 8.84 24.14
C PHE A 170 13.52 10.10 24.65
N THR A 171 12.22 10.21 24.43
CA THR A 171 11.45 11.37 24.89
C THR A 171 10.83 11.14 26.27
N ASN A 172 10.70 12.21 27.06
CA ASN A 172 10.00 12.21 28.35
C ASN A 172 8.61 12.84 28.27
N CYS A 173 8.25 13.44 27.15
CA CYS A 173 6.94 14.05 26.94
C CYS A 173 6.48 13.85 25.51
N ILE A 174 5.23 13.40 25.36
CA ILE A 174 4.62 13.18 24.03
C ILE A 174 3.29 13.89 24.02
N LEU A 175 3.13 14.80 23.05
CA LEU A 175 1.86 15.49 22.80
C LEU A 175 1.20 14.92 21.54
N VAL A 176 0.00 14.36 21.68
CA VAL A 176 -0.80 13.84 20.59
C VAL A 176 -2.03 14.71 20.40
N ILE A 177 -2.16 15.37 19.25
CA ILE A 177 -3.28 16.26 18.94
C ILE A 177 -3.94 15.84 17.63
N GLY A 178 -5.28 15.71 17.65
CA GLY A 178 -6.07 15.43 16.44
C GLY A 178 -5.76 14.11 15.75
N ALA A 179 -5.14 13.16 16.47
CA ALA A 179 -4.71 11.88 15.90
C ALA A 179 -5.08 10.69 16.80
N ASN A 180 -5.38 9.55 16.19
CA ASN A 180 -5.51 8.27 16.90
C ASN A 180 -4.47 7.26 16.39
N PRO A 181 -3.22 7.35 16.87
CA PRO A 181 -2.15 6.48 16.40
C PRO A 181 -2.38 5.00 16.76
N THR A 182 -3.19 4.70 17.77
CA THR A 182 -3.55 3.32 18.13
C THR A 182 -4.33 2.63 17.01
N GLU A 183 -5.19 3.35 16.32
CA GLU A 183 -6.00 2.84 15.22
C GLU A 183 -5.29 2.99 13.87
N GLY A 184 -4.80 4.19 13.57
CA GLY A 184 -4.17 4.51 12.30
C GLY A 184 -2.80 3.85 12.11
N HIS A 185 -1.97 3.84 13.17
CA HIS A 185 -0.58 3.36 13.16
C HIS A 185 -0.29 2.53 14.42
N PRO A 186 -0.86 1.31 14.57
CA PRO A 186 -0.94 0.60 15.83
C PRO A 186 0.41 0.34 16.51
N VAL A 187 1.47 0.04 15.75
CA VAL A 187 2.81 -0.21 16.31
C VAL A 187 3.40 1.08 16.89
N THR A 188 3.25 2.21 16.19
CA THR A 188 3.63 3.53 16.74
C THR A 188 2.81 3.88 17.96
N GLY A 189 1.48 3.65 17.91
CA GLY A 189 0.59 3.85 19.06
C GLY A 189 0.97 3.02 20.27
N ALA A 190 1.41 1.77 20.07
CA ALA A 190 1.91 0.91 21.14
C ALA A 190 3.20 1.49 21.76
N LYS A 191 4.14 1.97 20.93
CA LYS A 191 5.38 2.59 21.43
C LYS A 191 5.11 3.87 22.21
N ILE A 192 4.16 4.70 21.78
CA ILE A 192 3.73 5.90 22.53
C ILE A 192 3.18 5.51 23.92
N LYS A 193 2.36 4.44 23.99
CA LYS A 193 1.79 3.97 25.25
C LYS A 193 2.79 3.32 26.21
N GLN A 194 3.91 2.88 25.71
CA GLN A 194 4.98 2.28 26.51
C GLN A 194 5.88 3.33 27.17
N ARG A 195 5.74 4.60 26.78
CA ARG A 195 6.45 5.76 27.37
C ARG A 195 5.57 6.51 28.32
#